data_23e33de244c7f1693930fb4fe289fd58
#
_entry.id   23e33de244c7f1693930fb4fe289fd58
#
_cell.length_a   1.000
_cell.length_b   1.000
_cell.length_c   1.000
_cell.angle_alpha   90.00
_cell.angle_beta   90.00
_cell.angle_gamma   90.00
#
_symmetry.space_group_name_H-M   'P 1'
#
loop_
_entity.id
_entity.type
_entity.pdbx_description
1 polymer ?
#
loop_
_entity_poly.entity_id
_entity_poly.type
_entity_poly.pdbx_seq_one_letter_code
_entity_poly.pdbx_strand_id
1 'polypeptide(L)'
;MKSILKQTSLAVVFGLLFYFTGCSDDQPTAPSTQNIIPPLAKFSDIQAKVFSNCTDSDCHSASTHQANLILESGQAYTNLINVQSTLFPQFKRVEPGSGGNSLLIKILKGEVSPRMPYNRSPLSNDVIDSIEVWIESGAPNN
;
A
#
# COMPACT_ATOMS: atom_id res chain seq x y z
N MET A 1 55.84 -21.83 -65.40
CA MET A 1 57.16 -22.12 -64.79
C MET A 1 56.93 -22.19 -63.29
N LYS A 2 57.07 -23.43 -62.77
CA LYS A 2 57.73 -23.81 -61.53
C LYS A 2 57.26 -23.05 -60.27
N SER A 3 56.91 -23.64 -59.17
CA SER A 3 57.34 -24.89 -58.56
C SER A 3 56.46 -25.21 -57.38
N ILE A 4 56.18 -26.41 -57.27
CA ILE A 4 55.68 -27.22 -56.16
C ILE A 4 56.52 -26.98 -54.89
N LEU A 5 55.92 -26.82 -53.76
CA LEU A 5 56.47 -27.51 -52.58
C LEU A 5 55.36 -27.92 -51.61
N LYS A 6 55.23 -29.18 -51.49
CA LYS A 6 54.54 -29.89 -50.40
C LYS A 6 55.27 -29.63 -49.09
N GLN A 7 54.56 -29.42 -48.03
CA GLN A 7 55.05 -29.93 -46.75
C GLN A 7 53.92 -30.37 -45.86
N THR A 8 54.05 -31.52 -45.48
CA THR A 8 53.33 -32.45 -44.64
C THR A 8 53.28 -32.02 -43.17
N SER A 9 52.12 -32.36 -42.57
CA SER A 9 52.00 -33.00 -41.27
C SER A 9 52.50 -32.28 -40.02
N LEU A 10 51.64 -31.96 -39.09
CA LEU A 10 51.62 -32.62 -37.80
C LEU A 10 50.34 -32.27 -37.05
N ALA A 11 49.54 -33.28 -36.78
CA ALA A 11 48.42 -33.16 -35.89
C ALA A 11 48.95 -33.06 -34.44
N VAL A 12 48.69 -31.94 -33.80
CA VAL A 12 48.80 -31.87 -32.36
C VAL A 12 47.36 -31.66 -31.81
N VAL A 13 46.83 -32.79 -31.35
CA VAL A 13 45.61 -32.78 -30.56
C VAL A 13 45.93 -32.17 -29.22
N PHE A 14 45.66 -30.88 -29.06
CA PHE A 14 45.67 -30.26 -27.77
C PHE A 14 44.25 -30.31 -27.22
N GLY A 15 44.01 -31.24 -26.32
CA GLY A 15 42.78 -31.34 -25.53
C GLY A 15 42.65 -30.12 -24.65
N LEU A 16 41.80 -29.17 -25.06
CA LEU A 16 41.36 -28.10 -24.19
C LEU A 16 40.30 -28.67 -23.23
N LEU A 17 40.75 -28.96 -22.02
CA LEU A 17 39.86 -29.11 -20.88
C LEU A 17 39.15 -27.75 -20.63
N PHE A 18 37.91 -27.66 -21.08
CA PHE A 18 37.03 -26.56 -20.68
C PHE A 18 36.67 -26.76 -19.20
N TYR A 19 37.40 -26.07 -18.33
CA TYR A 19 36.91 -25.85 -16.97
C TYR A 19 35.73 -24.93 -17.10
N PHE A 20 34.52 -25.47 -16.97
CA PHE A 20 33.32 -24.70 -16.70
C PHE A 20 33.45 -24.18 -15.26
N THR A 21 34.02 -22.99 -15.09
CA THR A 21 33.81 -22.22 -13.90
C THR A 21 32.36 -21.78 -13.95
N GLY A 22 31.50 -22.44 -13.19
CA GLY A 22 30.14 -22.00 -12.99
C GLY A 22 30.16 -20.60 -12.37
N CYS A 23 29.81 -19.58 -13.15
CA CYS A 23 29.33 -18.34 -12.61
C CYS A 23 28.05 -18.68 -11.87
N SER A 24 28.11 -18.60 -10.54
CA SER A 24 26.89 -18.44 -9.75
C SER A 24 26.27 -17.14 -10.22
N ASP A 25 25.16 -17.22 -10.97
CA ASP A 25 24.30 -16.08 -11.18
C ASP A 25 23.72 -15.71 -9.80
N ASP A 26 24.40 -14.83 -9.10
CA ASP A 26 23.77 -13.99 -8.10
C ASP A 26 22.84 -13.02 -8.83
N GLN A 27 21.74 -13.58 -9.33
CA GLN A 27 20.62 -12.79 -9.77
C GLN A 27 20.14 -12.04 -8.52
N PRO A 28 20.19 -10.70 -8.49
CA PRO A 28 19.59 -9.97 -7.40
C PRO A 28 18.13 -10.38 -7.37
N THR A 29 17.76 -11.12 -6.33
CA THR A 29 16.36 -11.47 -6.06
C THR A 29 15.65 -10.13 -5.96
N ALA A 30 14.93 -9.76 -7.00
CA ALA A 30 14.00 -8.65 -6.92
C ALA A 30 13.19 -8.87 -5.65
N PRO A 31 12.99 -7.86 -4.80
CA PRO A 31 12.18 -8.02 -3.62
C PRO A 31 10.85 -8.61 -4.10
N SER A 32 10.57 -9.84 -3.68
CA SER A 32 9.28 -10.43 -3.94
C SER A 32 8.27 -9.44 -3.42
N THR A 33 7.51 -8.84 -4.29
CA THR A 33 6.33 -8.09 -3.93
C THR A 33 5.37 -9.14 -3.37
N GLN A 34 5.66 -9.56 -2.14
CA GLN A 34 4.66 -10.24 -1.35
C GLN A 34 3.53 -9.24 -1.29
N ASN A 35 2.42 -9.63 -1.87
CA ASN A 35 1.17 -8.91 -1.77
C ASN A 35 0.76 -9.00 -0.29
N ILE A 36 1.43 -8.18 0.54
CA ILE A 36 1.13 -8.06 1.96
C ILE A 36 -0.21 -7.34 1.98
N ILE A 37 -1.28 -8.13 1.98
CA ILE A 37 -2.60 -7.59 2.30
C ILE A 37 -2.46 -7.00 3.70
N PRO A 38 -2.58 -5.69 3.84
CA PRO A 38 -2.42 -5.06 5.15
C PRO A 38 -3.40 -5.66 6.15
N PRO A 39 -3.02 -5.80 7.43
CA PRO A 39 -3.82 -6.51 8.43
C PRO A 39 -5.19 -5.89 8.73
N LEU A 40 -5.54 -4.76 8.12
CA LEU A 40 -6.81 -4.05 8.28
C LEU A 40 -7.58 -3.90 6.95
N ALA A 41 -7.48 -4.87 6.04
CA ALA A 41 -8.18 -4.80 4.75
C ALA A 41 -9.71 -5.03 4.84
N LYS A 42 -10.26 -5.17 6.05
CA LYS A 42 -11.69 -5.30 6.32
C LYS A 42 -12.20 -4.10 7.10
N PHE A 43 -13.42 -3.67 6.76
CA PHE A 43 -14.06 -2.58 7.52
C PHE A 43 -14.24 -2.94 9.00
N SER A 44 -14.63 -4.18 9.30
CA SER A 44 -14.76 -4.65 10.68
C SER A 44 -13.48 -4.51 11.50
N ASP A 45 -12.31 -4.78 10.91
CA ASP A 45 -11.02 -4.59 11.57
C ASP A 45 -10.68 -3.11 11.76
N ILE A 46 -10.93 -2.27 10.76
CA ILE A 46 -10.75 -0.81 10.84
C ILE A 46 -11.67 -0.24 11.93
N GLN A 47 -12.93 -0.66 11.97
CA GLN A 47 -13.89 -0.24 13.00
C GLN A 47 -13.39 -0.60 14.40
N ALA A 48 -12.98 -1.85 14.60
CA ALA A 48 -12.60 -2.34 15.93
C ALA A 48 -11.25 -1.79 16.42
N LYS A 49 -10.27 -1.61 15.53
CA LYS A 49 -8.89 -1.29 15.91
C LYS A 49 -8.54 0.20 15.75
N VAL A 50 -9.26 0.92 14.89
CA VAL A 50 -8.98 2.33 14.59
C VAL A 50 -10.12 3.22 15.06
N PHE A 51 -11.32 3.05 14.50
CA PHE A 51 -12.42 3.98 14.77
C PHE A 51 -12.93 3.94 16.20
N SER A 52 -12.82 2.79 16.90
CA SER A 52 -13.14 2.73 18.33
C SER A 52 -12.35 3.72 19.18
N ASN A 53 -11.14 4.10 18.75
CA ASN A 53 -10.31 5.10 19.42
C ASN A 53 -10.57 6.55 18.94
N CYS A 54 -11.53 6.73 18.05
CA CYS A 54 -11.92 8.02 17.48
C CYS A 54 -13.26 8.52 18.04
N THR A 55 -13.89 7.77 18.93
CA THR A 55 -15.25 8.01 19.45
C THR A 55 -15.29 8.52 20.89
N ASP A 56 -14.17 9.10 21.38
CA ASP A 56 -14.15 9.75 22.68
C ASP A 56 -15.13 10.91 22.74
N SER A 57 -15.47 11.35 23.97
CA SER A 57 -16.54 12.31 24.27
C SER A 57 -16.47 13.63 23.47
N ASP A 58 -15.27 14.03 23.03
CA ASP A 58 -15.04 15.28 22.30
C ASP A 58 -14.69 15.08 20.83
N CYS A 59 -14.91 13.85 20.31
CA CYS A 59 -14.49 13.45 18.98
C CYS A 59 -15.69 13.05 18.10
N HIS A 60 -15.66 11.84 17.51
CA HIS A 60 -16.64 11.39 16.53
C HIS A 60 -17.64 10.38 17.09
N SER A 61 -18.05 10.58 18.35
CA SER A 61 -19.17 9.82 18.95
C SER A 61 -20.51 10.36 18.46
N ALA A 62 -21.59 9.61 18.66
CA ALA A 62 -22.95 10.03 18.32
C ALA A 62 -23.40 11.27 19.10
N SER A 63 -22.85 11.50 20.32
CA SER A 63 -23.17 12.64 21.15
C SER A 63 -22.51 13.95 20.70
N THR A 64 -21.28 13.89 20.22
CA THR A 64 -20.48 15.08 19.83
C THR A 64 -20.34 15.25 18.33
N HIS A 65 -20.29 14.17 17.58
CA HIS A 65 -20.22 14.12 16.11
C HIS A 65 -19.47 15.27 15.46
N GLN A 66 -18.22 15.54 15.91
CA GLN A 66 -17.39 16.60 15.34
C GLN A 66 -17.35 16.53 13.80
N ALA A 67 -17.45 17.68 13.15
CA ALA A 67 -17.60 17.80 11.70
C ALA A 67 -18.81 17.01 11.12
N ASN A 68 -19.83 16.80 11.94
CA ASN A 68 -21.01 16.00 11.58
C ASN A 68 -20.69 14.57 11.16
N LEU A 69 -19.61 13.98 11.73
CA LEU A 69 -19.13 12.64 11.46
C LEU A 69 -19.26 11.77 12.72
N ILE A 70 -19.93 10.63 12.56
CA ILE A 70 -20.05 9.60 13.61
C ILE A 70 -19.24 8.38 13.17
N LEU A 71 -18.31 7.94 14.05
CA LEU A 71 -17.46 6.77 13.80
C LEU A 71 -17.78 5.58 14.72
N GLU A 72 -18.88 5.64 15.46
CA GLU A 72 -19.35 4.53 16.30
C GLU A 72 -19.75 3.33 15.43
N SER A 73 -19.62 2.14 16.05
CA SER A 73 -20.01 0.88 15.42
C SER A 73 -21.48 0.92 14.97
N GLY A 74 -21.75 0.40 13.79
CA GLY A 74 -23.07 0.44 13.16
C GLY A 74 -23.43 1.74 12.46
N GLN A 75 -22.69 2.85 12.71
CA GLN A 75 -22.96 4.15 12.09
C GLN A 75 -21.82 4.62 11.18
N ALA A 76 -20.58 4.26 11.48
CA ALA A 76 -19.40 4.77 10.79
C ALA A 76 -19.45 4.54 9.27
N TYR A 77 -19.86 3.36 8.82
CA TYR A 77 -19.89 3.04 7.40
C TYR A 77 -20.78 4.02 6.60
N THR A 78 -22.02 4.21 7.04
CA THR A 78 -22.97 5.11 6.39
C THR A 78 -22.60 6.58 6.50
N ASN A 79 -21.82 6.95 7.53
CA ASN A 79 -21.30 8.30 7.71
C ASN A 79 -20.05 8.58 6.87
N LEU A 80 -19.37 7.53 6.38
CA LEU A 80 -18.13 7.67 5.61
C LEU A 80 -18.35 7.55 4.10
N ILE A 81 -19.04 6.48 3.66
CA ILE A 81 -19.04 6.07 2.25
C ILE A 81 -19.86 7.00 1.38
N ASN A 82 -19.20 7.59 0.38
CA ASN A 82 -19.78 8.55 -0.56
C ASN A 82 -20.43 9.80 0.08
N VAL A 83 -20.16 10.06 1.35
CA VAL A 83 -20.68 11.23 2.06
C VAL A 83 -19.77 12.42 1.83
N GLN A 84 -20.32 13.52 1.39
CA GLN A 84 -19.62 14.79 1.22
C GLN A 84 -19.18 15.33 2.57
N SER A 85 -17.94 15.80 2.69
CA SER A 85 -17.47 16.45 3.91
C SER A 85 -18.17 17.80 4.11
N THR A 86 -18.58 18.09 5.35
CA THR A 86 -19.15 19.40 5.71
C THR A 86 -18.09 20.50 5.81
N LEU A 87 -16.88 20.16 6.23
CA LEU A 87 -15.78 21.12 6.38
C LEU A 87 -14.94 21.28 5.11
N PHE A 88 -14.88 20.25 4.28
CA PHE A 88 -14.11 20.21 3.05
C PHE A 88 -15.00 19.74 1.89
N PRO A 89 -15.92 20.58 1.42
CA PRO A 89 -16.96 20.16 0.48
C PRO A 89 -16.44 19.77 -0.91
N GLN A 90 -15.15 19.97 -1.19
CA GLN A 90 -14.49 19.46 -2.40
C GLN A 90 -14.12 17.97 -2.31
N PHE A 91 -14.23 17.36 -1.11
CA PHE A 91 -13.89 15.95 -0.89
C PHE A 91 -15.08 15.16 -0.36
N LYS A 92 -15.21 13.92 -0.78
CA LYS A 92 -15.97 12.91 -0.05
C LYS A 92 -15.16 12.40 1.14
N ARG A 93 -15.81 12.02 2.21
CA ARG A 93 -15.14 11.43 3.39
C ARG A 93 -14.40 10.15 3.01
N VAL A 94 -15.06 9.25 2.29
CA VAL A 94 -14.49 8.09 1.62
C VAL A 94 -15.10 8.00 0.22
N GLU A 95 -14.27 7.97 -0.79
CA GLU A 95 -14.64 7.71 -2.18
C GLU A 95 -14.19 6.30 -2.55
N PRO A 96 -15.11 5.32 -2.65
CA PRO A 96 -14.74 3.93 -2.97
C PRO A 96 -13.94 3.82 -4.26
N GLY A 97 -12.84 3.07 -4.24
CA GLY A 97 -11.92 2.92 -5.35
C GLY A 97 -10.96 4.10 -5.54
N SER A 98 -10.93 5.07 -4.60
CA SER A 98 -10.10 6.27 -4.74
C SER A 98 -9.57 6.75 -3.38
N GLY A 99 -8.63 6.00 -2.81
CA GLY A 99 -8.01 6.29 -1.52
C GLY A 99 -7.38 7.68 -1.49
N GLY A 100 -6.54 7.98 -2.46
CA GLY A 100 -5.85 9.27 -2.56
C GLY A 100 -6.78 10.50 -2.69
N ASN A 101 -8.02 10.35 -3.15
CA ASN A 101 -9.02 11.43 -3.19
C ASN A 101 -9.93 11.45 -1.96
N SER A 102 -9.91 10.40 -1.15
CA SER A 102 -10.71 10.32 0.06
C SER A 102 -10.18 11.25 1.15
N LEU A 103 -11.06 12.09 1.71
CA LEU A 103 -10.66 13.00 2.80
C LEU A 103 -10.06 12.25 3.98
N LEU A 104 -10.58 11.06 4.29
CA LEU A 104 -10.08 10.24 5.38
C LEU A 104 -8.57 10.01 5.28
N ILE A 105 -8.07 9.64 4.12
CA ILE A 105 -6.63 9.42 3.92
C ILE A 105 -5.86 10.73 3.99
N LYS A 106 -6.35 11.78 3.34
CA LYS A 106 -5.70 13.10 3.33
C LYS A 106 -5.53 13.67 4.75
N ILE A 107 -6.55 13.55 5.58
CA ILE A 107 -6.54 14.11 6.93
C ILE A 107 -5.70 13.26 7.89
N LEU A 108 -5.63 11.94 7.69
CA LEU A 108 -4.75 11.04 8.45
C LEU A 108 -3.28 11.25 8.10
N LYS A 109 -2.96 11.44 6.81
CA LYS A 109 -1.61 11.79 6.33
C LYS A 109 -1.19 13.22 6.68
N GLY A 110 -2.13 14.08 7.08
CA GLY A 110 -1.87 15.50 7.37
C GLY A 110 -1.76 16.38 6.13
N GLU A 111 -2.22 15.92 4.99
CA GLU A 111 -2.32 16.71 3.75
C GLU A 111 -3.40 17.80 3.84
N VAL A 112 -4.35 17.61 4.75
CA VAL A 112 -5.42 18.56 5.08
C VAL A 112 -5.39 18.82 6.58
N SER A 113 -5.47 20.10 6.97
CA SER A 113 -5.44 20.54 8.37
C SER A 113 -6.86 20.78 8.91
N PRO A 114 -7.13 20.44 10.19
CA PRO A 114 -6.24 19.80 11.15
C PRO A 114 -6.01 18.32 10.83
N ARG A 115 -4.79 17.82 11.09
CA ARG A 115 -4.51 16.38 10.95
C ARG A 115 -5.25 15.58 12.02
N MET A 116 -5.72 14.39 11.66
CA MET A 116 -6.29 13.44 12.61
C MET A 116 -5.29 12.31 12.97
N PRO A 117 -5.36 11.77 14.18
CA PRO A 117 -6.15 12.23 15.33
C PRO A 117 -5.71 13.60 15.83
N TYR A 118 -6.69 14.46 16.17
CA TYR A 118 -6.42 15.83 16.59
C TYR A 118 -5.73 15.87 17.98
N ASN A 119 -4.64 16.62 18.08
CA ASN A 119 -3.81 16.74 19.28
C ASN A 119 -3.30 15.41 19.85
N ARG A 120 -3.18 14.36 19.02
CA ARG A 120 -2.64 13.05 19.37
C ARG A 120 -1.53 12.62 18.40
N SER A 121 -0.79 11.57 18.77
CA SER A 121 0.18 10.97 17.88
C SER A 121 -0.50 10.50 16.59
N PRO A 122 0.18 10.65 15.41
CA PRO A 122 -0.32 10.12 14.17
C PRO A 122 -0.53 8.61 14.25
N LEU A 123 -1.44 8.10 13.42
CA LEU A 123 -1.46 6.68 13.12
C LEU A 123 -0.16 6.31 12.39
N SER A 124 0.28 5.06 12.54
CA SER A 124 1.42 4.56 11.75
C SER A 124 1.06 4.51 10.26
N ASN A 125 2.08 4.63 9.41
CA ASN A 125 1.87 4.53 7.97
C ASN A 125 1.22 3.19 7.59
N ASP A 126 1.62 2.08 8.20
CA ASP A 126 1.03 0.76 7.93
C ASP A 126 -0.49 0.72 8.18
N VAL A 127 -0.96 1.42 9.21
CA VAL A 127 -2.40 1.54 9.49
C VAL A 127 -3.09 2.40 8.43
N ILE A 128 -2.49 3.54 8.07
CA ILE A 128 -3.05 4.44 7.06
C ILE A 128 -3.10 3.73 5.69
N ASP A 129 -2.03 3.05 5.31
CA ASP A 129 -1.93 2.29 4.06
C ASP A 129 -2.96 1.15 4.02
N SER A 130 -3.21 0.50 5.17
CA SER A 130 -4.25 -0.53 5.27
C SER A 130 -5.65 0.03 5.01
N ILE A 131 -5.95 1.21 5.55
CA ILE A 131 -7.22 1.90 5.30
C ILE A 131 -7.31 2.32 3.83
N GLU A 132 -6.21 2.81 3.25
CA GLU A 132 -6.16 3.19 1.84
C GLU A 132 -6.43 1.99 0.92
N VAL A 133 -5.79 0.83 1.18
CA VAL A 133 -6.04 -0.42 0.45
C VAL A 133 -7.50 -0.87 0.55
N TRP A 134 -8.13 -0.75 1.74
CA TRP A 134 -9.56 -1.03 1.88
C TRP A 134 -10.39 -0.11 0.99
N ILE A 135 -10.08 1.19 0.95
CA ILE A 135 -10.79 2.15 0.10
C ILE A 135 -10.58 1.82 -1.39
N GLU A 136 -9.33 1.54 -1.81
CA GLU A 136 -9.00 1.18 -3.20
C GLU A 136 -9.71 -0.10 -3.65
N SER A 137 -9.96 -1.04 -2.73
CA SER A 137 -10.75 -2.25 -3.03
C SER A 137 -12.26 -2.01 -3.16
N GLY A 138 -12.70 -0.74 -3.12
CA GLY A 138 -14.10 -0.37 -3.23
C GLY A 138 -14.78 -0.13 -1.88
N ALA A 139 -14.03 -0.04 -0.80
CA ALA A 139 -14.52 0.19 0.57
C ALA A 139 -15.67 -0.76 0.98
N PRO A 140 -15.53 -2.09 0.88
CA PRO A 140 -16.60 -3.01 1.19
C PRO A 140 -16.98 -2.96 2.69
N ASN A 141 -18.27 -3.19 2.98
CA ASN A 141 -18.77 -3.33 4.35
C ASN A 141 -18.66 -4.79 4.79
N ASN A 142 -17.49 -5.23 5.23
CA ASN A 142 -17.14 -6.63 5.48
C ASN A 142 -16.50 -6.85 6.86
#